data_bcf8ec7676985e0de8fe21c96606c1d8
#
_entry.id   bcf8ec7676985e0de8fe21c96606c1d8
#
_cell.length_a   1.000
_cell.length_b   1.000
_cell.length_c   1.000
_cell.angle_alpha   90.00
_cell.angle_beta   90.00
_cell.angle_gamma   90.00
#
_symmetry.space_group_name_H-M   'P 1'
#
loop_
_entity.id
_entity.type
_entity.pdbx_description
1 polymer ?
#
loop_
_entity_poly.entity_id
_entity_poly.type
_entity_poly.pdbx_seq_one_letter_code
_entity_poly.pdbx_strand_id
1 'polypeptide(L)'
;MGLLTFSINVTLDGCVDHQEGIADNETHAFFTRLMDESGAMLWGRVTYEMMESYWPAVARGEAEASPPMRDWAIKLNAKPKYVVSSTRTDFPWNNSHHIAGDLRTAIQNLKDATPAGVLLGSGKLAAELDRLDLIDEYKFLVHPRIAGHGPTLYENGLPGARHLELIAVKPFRNGVVAMHYRRSLTKP
;
A
#
# COMPACT_ATOMS: atom_id res chain seq x y z
N MET A 1 8.63 -14.36 -10.72
CA MET A 1 7.90 -13.07 -10.76
C MET A 1 6.94 -13.03 -9.57
N GLY A 2 7.11 -12.07 -8.69
CA GLY A 2 6.20 -11.84 -7.57
C GLY A 2 4.98 -11.02 -8.00
N LEU A 3 3.91 -11.10 -7.21
CA LEU A 3 2.70 -10.31 -7.44
C LEU A 3 2.89 -8.88 -6.91
N LEU A 4 2.29 -7.91 -7.60
CA LEU A 4 2.11 -6.56 -7.08
C LEU A 4 0.72 -6.47 -6.45
N THR A 5 0.68 -6.37 -5.12
CA THR A 5 -0.54 -6.25 -4.35
C THR A 5 -0.75 -4.81 -3.91
N PHE A 6 -1.83 -4.19 -4.34
CA PHE A 6 -2.23 -2.86 -3.84
C PHE A 6 -3.11 -3.01 -2.60
N SER A 7 -2.71 -2.37 -1.51
CA SER A 7 -3.49 -2.36 -0.27
C SER A 7 -3.60 -0.96 0.31
N ILE A 8 -4.82 -0.58 0.72
CA ILE A 8 -5.12 0.75 1.26
C ILE A 8 -6.37 0.72 2.13
N ASN A 9 -6.43 1.65 3.10
CA ASN A 9 -7.67 2.01 3.78
C ASN A 9 -8.53 2.87 2.87
N VAL A 10 -9.83 2.58 2.81
CA VAL A 10 -10.79 3.34 2.00
C VAL A 10 -12.13 3.45 2.72
N THR A 11 -12.77 4.60 2.65
CA THR A 11 -14.13 4.78 3.15
C THR A 11 -15.17 4.33 2.12
N LEU A 12 -16.44 4.23 2.51
CA LEU A 12 -17.54 3.83 1.61
C LEU A 12 -17.71 4.76 0.41
N ASP A 13 -17.33 6.03 0.54
CA ASP A 13 -17.36 7.03 -0.54
C ASP A 13 -16.01 7.16 -1.27
N GLY A 14 -15.06 6.24 -1.03
CA GLY A 14 -13.80 6.16 -1.76
C GLY A 14 -12.68 7.07 -1.26
N CYS A 15 -12.85 7.76 -0.13
CA CYS A 15 -11.79 8.57 0.47
C CYS A 15 -10.65 7.68 0.98
N VAL A 16 -9.41 8.11 0.72
CA VAL A 16 -8.18 7.40 1.11
C VAL A 16 -7.30 8.23 2.04
N ASP A 17 -7.86 9.25 2.67
CA ASP A 17 -7.16 9.98 3.72
C ASP A 17 -6.91 9.01 4.90
N HIS A 18 -5.65 8.93 5.34
CA HIS A 18 -5.26 8.03 6.43
C HIS A 18 -5.93 8.37 7.77
N GLN A 19 -6.38 9.61 7.95
CA GLN A 19 -7.08 10.06 9.17
C GLN A 19 -8.52 9.53 9.25
N GLU A 20 -9.08 9.10 8.12
CA GLU A 20 -10.43 8.54 8.05
C GLU A 20 -10.49 7.03 8.33
N GLY A 21 -9.33 6.39 8.47
CA GLY A 21 -9.22 4.97 8.83
C GLY A 21 -9.41 4.74 10.34
N ILE A 22 -10.02 3.61 10.69
CA ILE A 22 -10.07 3.12 12.08
C ILE A 22 -8.77 2.38 12.35
N ALA A 23 -7.94 2.95 13.23
CA ALA A 23 -6.68 2.35 13.65
C ALA A 23 -6.89 1.56 14.95
N ASP A 24 -7.05 0.25 14.86
CA ASP A 24 -7.13 -0.67 16.00
C ASP A 24 -6.20 -1.88 15.80
N ASN A 25 -6.18 -2.76 16.80
CA ASN A 25 -5.32 -3.94 16.76
C ASN A 25 -5.62 -4.88 15.59
N GLU A 26 -6.88 -4.97 15.15
CA GLU A 26 -7.28 -5.89 14.08
C GLU A 26 -6.86 -5.36 12.70
N THR A 27 -7.06 -4.07 12.46
CA THR A 27 -6.58 -3.38 11.24
C THR A 27 -5.05 -3.34 11.20
N HIS A 28 -4.40 -3.10 12.34
CA HIS A 28 -2.95 -3.13 12.44
C HIS A 28 -2.38 -4.53 12.13
N ALA A 29 -2.96 -5.57 12.71
CA ALA A 29 -2.56 -6.96 12.45
C ALA A 29 -2.73 -7.36 10.97
N PHE A 30 -3.75 -6.83 10.29
CA PHE A 30 -3.93 -7.04 8.86
C PHE A 30 -2.75 -6.50 8.04
N PHE A 31 -2.38 -5.24 8.24
CA PHE A 31 -1.25 -4.63 7.51
C PHE A 31 0.09 -5.26 7.89
N THR A 32 0.27 -5.64 9.17
CA THR A 32 1.47 -6.36 9.61
C THR A 32 1.64 -7.67 8.86
N ARG A 33 0.55 -8.43 8.71
CA ARG A 33 0.58 -9.68 7.95
C ARG A 33 0.92 -9.44 6.48
N LEU A 34 0.30 -8.45 5.83
CA LEU A 34 0.62 -8.14 4.44
C LEU A 34 2.10 -7.77 4.26
N MET A 35 2.65 -7.00 5.20
CA MET A 35 4.07 -6.66 5.19
C MET A 35 4.95 -7.88 5.38
N ASP A 36 4.60 -8.79 6.31
CA ASP A 36 5.36 -10.02 6.59
C ASP A 36 5.36 -10.96 5.37
N GLU A 37 4.22 -11.09 4.68
CA GLU A 37 4.05 -11.93 3.48
C GLU A 37 4.73 -11.35 2.24
N SER A 38 5.06 -10.05 2.20
CA SER A 38 5.63 -9.37 1.06
C SER A 38 7.16 -9.27 1.16
N GLY A 39 7.86 -9.36 0.03
CA GLY A 39 9.31 -9.21 -0.04
C GLY A 39 9.78 -7.75 0.02
N ALA A 40 8.95 -6.80 -0.43
CA ALA A 40 9.26 -5.39 -0.47
C ALA A 40 8.01 -4.51 -0.36
N MET A 41 8.23 -3.25 0.05
CA MET A 41 7.23 -2.17 0.01
C MET A 41 7.46 -1.30 -1.21
N LEU A 42 6.37 -0.79 -1.81
CA LEU A 42 6.41 0.16 -2.92
C LEU A 42 5.55 1.36 -2.60
N TRP A 43 6.13 2.54 -2.65
CA TRP A 43 5.46 3.80 -2.33
C TRP A 43 5.76 4.89 -3.34
N GLY A 44 4.86 5.84 -3.48
CA GLY A 44 5.15 7.17 -4.03
C GLY A 44 5.82 8.05 -2.97
N ARG A 45 6.45 9.13 -3.41
CA ARG A 45 7.17 10.07 -2.55
C ARG A 45 6.35 10.55 -1.33
N VAL A 46 5.11 10.97 -1.52
CA VAL A 46 4.28 11.53 -0.43
C VAL A 46 4.01 10.50 0.67
N THR A 47 3.69 9.25 0.29
CA THR A 47 3.51 8.17 1.26
C THR A 47 4.82 7.87 1.99
N TYR A 48 5.94 7.82 1.26
CA TYR A 48 7.24 7.61 1.87
C TYR A 48 7.57 8.70 2.91
N GLU A 49 7.40 9.97 2.57
CA GLU A 49 7.67 11.10 3.46
C GLU A 49 6.78 11.07 4.72
N MET A 50 5.51 10.72 4.57
CA MET A 50 4.60 10.52 5.69
C MET A 50 5.10 9.40 6.63
N MET A 51 5.51 8.27 6.07
CA MET A 51 6.01 7.13 6.83
C MET A 51 7.38 7.41 7.47
N GLU A 52 8.27 8.04 6.71
CA GLU A 52 9.62 8.43 7.15
C GLU A 52 9.59 9.39 8.34
N SER A 53 8.60 10.27 8.42
CA SER A 53 8.51 11.28 9.48
C SER A 53 8.25 10.71 10.87
N TYR A 54 7.75 9.47 10.98
CA TYR A 54 7.34 8.88 12.26
C TYR A 54 8.03 7.53 12.55
N TRP A 55 7.97 6.58 11.63
CA TRP A 55 8.34 5.20 11.90
C TRP A 55 9.81 4.94 12.22
N PRO A 56 10.80 5.64 11.63
CA PRO A 56 12.19 5.47 12.03
C PRO A 56 12.47 5.82 13.50
N ALA A 57 11.82 6.87 14.02
CA ALA A 57 11.94 7.25 15.43
C ALA A 57 11.32 6.19 16.37
N VAL A 58 10.16 5.62 15.98
CA VAL A 58 9.55 4.51 16.72
C VAL A 58 10.45 3.28 16.73
N ALA A 59 11.07 2.93 15.59
CA ALA A 59 11.96 1.78 15.50
C ALA A 59 13.21 1.93 16.38
N ARG A 60 13.71 3.16 16.55
CA ARG A 60 14.86 3.47 17.44
C ARG A 60 14.46 3.64 18.91
N GLY A 61 13.17 3.62 19.23
CA GLY A 61 12.68 3.87 20.60
C GLY A 61 12.68 5.34 21.02
N GLU A 62 12.79 6.26 20.09
CA GLU A 62 12.80 7.72 20.30
C GLU A 62 11.40 8.34 20.34
N ALA A 63 10.39 7.59 19.91
CA ALA A 63 8.97 7.99 19.96
C ALA A 63 8.16 6.97 20.76
N GLU A 64 7.15 7.48 21.49
CA GLU A 64 6.21 6.61 22.21
C GLU A 64 5.36 5.79 21.25
N ALA A 65 5.29 4.49 21.51
CA ALA A 65 4.46 3.56 20.75
C ALA A 65 4.14 2.33 21.59
N SER A 66 2.99 1.72 21.32
CA SER A 66 2.63 0.43 21.92
C SER A 66 3.59 -0.67 21.45
N PRO A 67 3.75 -1.77 22.21
CA PRO A 67 4.62 -2.87 21.79
C PRO A 67 4.35 -3.38 20.36
N PRO A 68 3.10 -3.63 19.92
CA PRO A 68 2.81 -4.04 18.55
C PRO A 68 3.25 -3.01 17.49
N MET A 69 3.08 -1.72 17.77
CA MET A 69 3.55 -0.66 16.86
C MET A 69 5.07 -0.60 16.76
N ARG A 70 5.77 -0.82 17.88
CA ARG A 70 7.22 -0.88 17.89
C ARG A 70 7.76 -2.08 17.10
N ASP A 71 7.17 -3.25 17.29
CA ASP A 71 7.54 -4.45 16.54
C ASP A 71 7.33 -4.25 15.05
N TRP A 72 6.20 -3.64 14.67
CA TRP A 72 5.91 -3.28 13.28
C TRP A 72 6.93 -2.29 12.72
N ALA A 73 7.29 -1.26 13.48
CA ALA A 73 8.29 -0.26 13.08
C ALA A 73 9.68 -0.89 12.84
N ILE A 74 10.10 -1.82 13.70
CA ILE A 74 11.37 -2.55 13.55
C ILE A 74 11.36 -3.38 12.26
N LYS A 75 10.29 -4.14 12.02
CA LYS A 75 10.11 -4.92 10.80
C LYS A 75 10.12 -4.04 9.54
N LEU A 76 9.38 -2.94 9.58
CA LEU A 76 9.30 -1.98 8.47
C LEU A 76 10.66 -1.32 8.20
N ASN A 77 11.41 -0.99 9.25
CA ASN A 77 12.76 -0.41 9.11
C ASN A 77 13.71 -1.36 8.37
N ALA A 78 13.58 -2.67 8.59
CA ALA A 78 14.39 -3.69 7.92
C ALA A 78 13.90 -4.03 6.51
N LYS A 79 12.59 -3.88 6.22
CA LYS A 79 11.98 -4.24 4.93
C LYS A 79 12.53 -3.38 3.79
N PRO A 80 12.86 -3.95 2.61
CA PRO A 80 13.17 -3.16 1.42
C PRO A 80 12.02 -2.24 1.04
N LYS A 81 12.30 -0.96 0.84
CA LYS A 81 11.35 0.08 0.44
C LYS A 81 11.77 0.67 -0.89
N TYR A 82 10.91 0.56 -1.88
CA TYR A 82 11.11 1.16 -3.20
C TYR A 82 10.23 2.38 -3.34
N VAL A 83 10.81 3.50 -3.78
CA VAL A 83 10.12 4.78 -3.83
C VAL A 83 10.15 5.36 -5.23
N VAL A 84 8.97 5.50 -5.81
CA VAL A 84 8.80 6.17 -7.11
C VAL A 84 8.71 7.67 -6.88
N SER A 85 9.63 8.41 -7.49
CA SER A 85 9.67 9.87 -7.44
C SER A 85 10.38 10.46 -8.64
N SER A 86 9.82 11.56 -9.19
CA SER A 86 10.45 12.38 -10.22
C SER A 86 11.14 13.63 -9.66
N THR A 87 10.94 13.94 -8.37
CA THR A 87 11.38 15.19 -7.76
C THR A 87 12.33 15.03 -6.59
N ARG A 88 12.28 13.89 -5.88
CA ARG A 88 13.17 13.55 -4.79
C ARG A 88 13.97 12.31 -5.17
N THR A 89 15.29 12.33 -4.96
CA THR A 89 16.21 11.24 -5.30
C THR A 89 16.92 10.65 -4.10
N ASP A 90 16.91 11.37 -2.96
CA ASP A 90 17.52 10.94 -1.70
C ASP A 90 16.46 10.41 -0.73
N PHE A 91 16.64 9.16 -0.30
CA PHE A 91 15.74 8.44 0.60
C PHE A 91 16.55 7.80 1.73
N PRO A 92 16.87 8.57 2.81
CA PRO A 92 17.82 8.18 3.85
C PRO A 92 17.30 7.10 4.81
N TRP A 93 15.97 6.81 4.81
CA TRP A 93 15.46 5.76 5.67
C TRP A 93 16.06 4.41 5.28
N ASN A 94 16.49 3.65 6.29
CA ASN A 94 17.17 2.36 6.11
C ASN A 94 16.48 1.47 5.06
N ASN A 95 17.28 0.87 4.18
CA ASN A 95 16.84 -0.05 3.13
C ASN A 95 15.81 0.57 2.16
N SER A 96 16.00 1.85 1.81
CA SER A 96 15.18 2.57 0.83
C SER A 96 15.92 2.72 -0.51
N HIS A 97 15.20 2.52 -1.60
CA HIS A 97 15.71 2.50 -2.96
C HIS A 97 14.88 3.39 -3.86
N HIS A 98 15.50 4.31 -4.59
CA HIS A 98 14.83 5.16 -5.56
C HIS A 98 14.51 4.41 -6.85
N ILE A 99 13.28 4.56 -7.32
CA ILE A 99 12.85 4.14 -8.65
C ILE A 99 12.69 5.38 -9.53
N ALA A 100 13.44 5.42 -10.64
CA ALA A 100 13.37 6.46 -11.66
C ALA A 100 13.30 5.84 -13.05
N GLY A 101 13.03 6.67 -14.08
CA GLY A 101 12.99 6.26 -15.48
C GLY A 101 11.63 5.69 -15.89
N ASP A 102 11.65 4.74 -16.83
CA ASP A 102 10.42 4.11 -17.33
C ASP A 102 9.76 3.25 -16.26
N LEU A 103 8.60 3.70 -15.83
CA LEU A 103 7.88 3.10 -14.70
C LEU A 103 7.46 1.65 -14.98
N ARG A 104 7.03 1.33 -16.20
CA ARG A 104 6.62 -0.04 -16.58
C ARG A 104 7.79 -1.01 -16.43
N THR A 105 8.92 -0.67 -17.03
CA THR A 105 10.12 -1.51 -16.99
C THR A 105 10.64 -1.64 -15.56
N ALA A 106 10.70 -0.55 -14.82
CA ALA A 106 11.22 -0.57 -13.44
C ALA A 106 10.37 -1.43 -12.50
N ILE A 107 9.04 -1.32 -12.58
CA ILE A 107 8.13 -2.13 -11.75
C ILE A 107 8.13 -3.59 -12.19
N GLN A 108 8.20 -3.88 -13.48
CA GLN A 108 8.32 -5.27 -13.95
C GLN A 108 9.60 -5.92 -13.42
N ASN A 109 10.74 -5.22 -13.50
CA ASN A 109 12.02 -5.71 -12.95
C ASN A 109 11.93 -5.92 -11.43
N LEU A 110 11.26 -5.03 -10.69
CA LEU A 110 11.04 -5.19 -9.26
C LEU A 110 10.21 -6.44 -8.94
N LYS A 111 9.13 -6.67 -9.69
CA LYS A 111 8.30 -7.90 -9.55
C LYS A 111 9.14 -9.16 -9.81
N ASP A 112 9.96 -9.15 -10.84
CA ASP A 112 10.81 -10.29 -11.20
C ASP A 112 11.89 -10.57 -10.14
N ALA A 113 12.46 -9.52 -9.56
CA ALA A 113 13.46 -9.62 -8.49
C ALA A 113 12.88 -9.96 -7.10
N THR A 114 11.55 -9.89 -6.92
CA THR A 114 10.90 -10.05 -5.62
C THR A 114 9.87 -11.19 -5.64
N PRO A 115 10.29 -12.46 -5.61
CA PRO A 115 9.37 -13.62 -5.71
C PRO A 115 8.28 -13.65 -4.63
N ALA A 116 8.56 -13.14 -3.43
CA ALA A 116 7.59 -13.03 -2.33
C ALA A 116 6.54 -11.91 -2.54
N GLY A 117 6.61 -11.20 -3.67
CA GLY A 117 5.67 -10.13 -4.01
C GLY A 117 6.02 -8.77 -3.43
N VAL A 118 5.37 -7.76 -3.96
CA VAL A 118 5.56 -6.33 -3.62
C VAL A 118 4.26 -5.75 -3.11
N LEU A 119 4.31 -5.08 -1.96
CA LEU A 119 3.15 -4.42 -1.35
C LEU A 119 3.15 -2.93 -1.68
N LEU A 120 2.17 -2.51 -2.48
CA LEU A 120 1.93 -1.12 -2.86
C LEU A 120 0.96 -0.47 -1.88
N GLY A 121 1.38 0.64 -1.25
CA GLY A 121 0.58 1.37 -0.26
C GLY A 121 0.31 2.85 -0.62
N SER A 122 0.25 3.21 -1.90
CA SER A 122 0.10 4.60 -2.35
C SER A 122 -1.00 4.75 -3.40
N GLY A 123 -2.08 5.49 -3.10
CA GLY A 123 -3.24 5.61 -3.99
C GLY A 123 -2.95 6.25 -5.34
N LYS A 124 -2.20 7.37 -5.37
CA LYS A 124 -1.84 8.04 -6.64
C LYS A 124 -0.94 7.16 -7.51
N LEU A 125 0.07 6.53 -6.91
CA LEU A 125 0.93 5.60 -7.63
C LEU A 125 0.16 4.38 -8.13
N ALA A 126 -0.78 3.85 -7.33
CA ALA A 126 -1.63 2.74 -7.74
C ALA A 126 -2.45 3.09 -8.99
N ALA A 127 -3.02 4.30 -9.08
CA ALA A 127 -3.75 4.73 -10.26
C ALA A 127 -2.86 4.75 -11.52
N GLU A 128 -1.60 5.18 -11.40
CA GLU A 128 -0.64 5.14 -12.53
C GLU A 128 -0.27 3.69 -12.91
N LEU A 129 -0.02 2.83 -11.91
CA LEU A 129 0.33 1.43 -12.17
C LEU A 129 -0.86 0.63 -12.73
N ASP A 130 -2.08 0.99 -12.35
CA ASP A 130 -3.29 0.42 -12.94
C ASP A 130 -3.47 0.81 -14.41
N ARG A 131 -3.16 2.06 -14.78
CA ARG A 131 -3.13 2.49 -16.20
C ARG A 131 -2.12 1.69 -17.03
N LEU A 132 -1.05 1.23 -16.39
CA LEU A 132 -0.02 0.40 -16.99
C LEU A 132 -0.31 -1.11 -16.90
N ASP A 133 -1.46 -1.50 -16.34
CA ASP A 133 -1.83 -2.91 -16.18
C ASP A 133 -0.84 -3.73 -15.32
N LEU A 134 -0.23 -3.13 -14.29
CA LEU A 134 0.82 -3.76 -13.50
C LEU A 134 0.35 -4.33 -12.16
N ILE A 135 -0.82 -3.91 -11.64
CA ILE A 135 -1.35 -4.42 -10.38
C ILE A 135 -2.03 -5.78 -10.61
N ASP A 136 -1.69 -6.76 -9.79
CA ASP A 136 -2.22 -8.13 -9.87
C ASP A 136 -3.33 -8.37 -8.87
N GLU A 137 -3.20 -7.84 -7.64
CA GLU A 137 -4.15 -8.03 -6.54
C GLU A 137 -4.46 -6.73 -5.81
N TYR A 138 -5.67 -6.68 -5.22
CA TYR A 138 -6.20 -5.54 -4.47
C TYR A 138 -6.69 -6.04 -3.12
N LYS A 139 -6.14 -5.50 -2.03
CA LYS A 139 -6.54 -5.83 -0.66
C LYS A 139 -6.94 -4.55 0.07
N PHE A 140 -8.23 -4.25 0.08
CA PHE A 140 -8.76 -3.03 0.68
C PHE A 140 -9.31 -3.29 2.07
N LEU A 141 -9.06 -2.36 2.98
CA LEU A 141 -9.84 -2.23 4.22
C LEU A 141 -10.91 -1.15 3.99
N VAL A 142 -12.16 -1.59 3.83
CA VAL A 142 -13.30 -0.71 3.66
C VAL A 142 -13.83 -0.33 5.04
N HIS A 143 -13.71 0.94 5.38
CA HIS A 143 -14.13 1.47 6.68
C HIS A 143 -15.61 1.84 6.67
N PRO A 144 -16.37 1.57 7.76
CA PRO A 144 -17.80 1.88 7.86
C PRO A 144 -18.03 3.39 8.09
N ARG A 145 -17.57 4.20 7.13
CA ARG A 145 -17.59 5.66 7.20
C ARG A 145 -17.84 6.26 5.81
N ILE A 146 -18.52 7.37 5.77
CA ILE A 146 -18.61 8.30 4.65
C ILE A 146 -17.85 9.54 5.08
N ALA A 147 -16.72 9.83 4.43
CA ALA A 147 -15.88 10.97 4.80
C ALA A 147 -16.48 12.29 4.29
N GLY A 148 -17.02 12.29 3.08
CA GLY A 148 -17.58 13.48 2.43
C GLY A 148 -16.52 14.49 1.97
N HIS A 149 -15.24 14.18 2.09
CA HIS A 149 -14.10 15.03 1.73
C HIS A 149 -12.84 14.19 1.48
N GLY A 150 -11.73 14.87 1.19
CA GLY A 150 -10.40 14.28 1.05
C GLY A 150 -10.12 13.66 -0.32
N PRO A 151 -8.91 13.12 -0.52
CA PRO A 151 -8.52 12.47 -1.77
C PRO A 151 -9.28 11.15 -1.94
N THR A 152 -9.70 10.87 -3.18
CA THR A 152 -10.38 9.61 -3.53
C THR A 152 -9.50 8.73 -4.41
N LEU A 153 -9.79 7.42 -4.40
CA LEU A 153 -9.16 6.51 -5.34
C LEU A 153 -9.54 6.89 -6.78
N TYR A 154 -8.55 6.82 -7.68
CA TYR A 154 -8.76 7.06 -9.12
C TYR A 154 -9.41 8.40 -9.47
N GLU A 155 -9.10 9.47 -8.73
CA GLU A 155 -9.58 10.84 -8.95
C GLU A 155 -9.56 11.26 -10.44
N ASN A 156 -8.50 10.89 -11.16
CA ASN A 156 -8.32 11.19 -12.58
C ASN A 156 -8.83 10.08 -13.52
N GLY A 157 -9.64 9.16 -13.01
CA GLY A 157 -10.19 8.05 -13.75
C GLY A 157 -9.16 7.04 -14.26
N LEU A 158 -9.66 6.03 -14.95
CA LEU A 158 -8.88 5.03 -15.69
C LEU A 158 -9.35 5.02 -17.15
N PRO A 159 -8.52 4.52 -18.10
CA PRO A 159 -8.91 4.39 -19.51
C PRO A 159 -10.13 3.51 -19.75
N GLY A 160 -10.47 2.65 -18.79
CA GLY A 160 -11.64 1.76 -18.82
C GLY A 160 -11.81 1.04 -17.50
N ALA A 161 -12.95 0.37 -17.33
CA ALA A 161 -13.24 -0.42 -16.14
C ALA A 161 -12.22 -1.56 -15.95
N ARG A 162 -11.95 -1.90 -14.69
CA ARG A 162 -11.18 -3.08 -14.30
C ARG A 162 -12.13 -4.14 -13.76
N HIS A 163 -12.07 -5.30 -14.34
CA HIS A 163 -12.83 -6.45 -13.84
C HIS A 163 -11.97 -7.21 -12.84
N LEU A 164 -12.53 -7.42 -11.66
CA LEU A 164 -11.86 -8.06 -10.54
C LEU A 164 -12.63 -9.31 -10.12
N GLU A 165 -11.92 -10.35 -9.77
CA GLU A 165 -12.44 -11.58 -9.18
C GLU A 165 -12.33 -11.50 -7.67
N LEU A 166 -13.41 -11.72 -6.95
CA LEU A 166 -13.43 -11.77 -5.50
C LEU A 166 -12.74 -13.06 -5.02
N ILE A 167 -11.69 -12.89 -4.22
CA ILE A 167 -10.93 -14.00 -3.63
C ILE A 167 -11.38 -14.25 -2.20
N ALA A 168 -11.53 -13.19 -1.38
CA ALA A 168 -11.93 -13.31 0.02
C ALA A 168 -12.56 -12.02 0.54
N VAL A 169 -13.44 -12.18 1.53
CA VAL A 169 -14.01 -11.10 2.34
C VAL A 169 -13.91 -11.49 3.80
N LYS A 170 -13.47 -10.57 4.64
CA LYS A 170 -13.42 -10.77 6.09
C LYS A 170 -13.92 -9.53 6.82
N PRO A 171 -15.09 -9.58 7.48
CA PRO A 171 -15.51 -8.51 8.38
C PRO A 171 -14.69 -8.54 9.66
N PHE A 172 -14.34 -7.35 10.17
CA PHE A 172 -13.69 -7.15 11.44
C PHE A 172 -14.73 -6.74 12.52
N ARG A 173 -14.37 -6.87 13.79
CA ARG A 173 -15.27 -6.57 14.91
C ARG A 173 -15.67 -5.09 14.97
N ASN A 174 -14.81 -4.18 14.48
CA ASN A 174 -15.04 -2.74 14.41
C ASN A 174 -15.91 -2.31 13.22
N GLY A 175 -16.40 -3.25 12.40
CA GLY A 175 -17.21 -2.98 11.20
C GLY A 175 -16.39 -2.75 9.92
N VAL A 176 -15.07 -2.71 9.99
CA VAL A 176 -14.21 -2.69 8.81
C VAL A 176 -14.35 -4.00 8.05
N VAL A 177 -14.36 -3.95 6.73
CA VAL A 177 -14.39 -5.14 5.88
C VAL A 177 -13.10 -5.23 5.07
N ALA A 178 -12.33 -6.28 5.30
CA ALA A 178 -11.17 -6.60 4.46
C ALA A 178 -11.65 -7.32 3.19
N MET A 179 -11.35 -6.77 2.03
CA MET A 179 -11.73 -7.31 0.72
C MET A 179 -10.47 -7.64 -0.06
N HIS A 180 -10.40 -8.86 -0.59
CA HIS A 180 -9.31 -9.31 -1.45
C HIS A 180 -9.84 -9.65 -2.84
N TYR A 181 -9.33 -8.96 -3.83
CA TYR A 181 -9.62 -9.19 -5.24
C TYR A 181 -8.36 -9.49 -6.03
N ARG A 182 -8.52 -10.24 -7.10
CA ARG A 182 -7.51 -10.44 -8.14
C ARG A 182 -7.98 -9.82 -9.44
N ARG A 183 -7.05 -9.31 -10.21
CA ARG A 183 -7.35 -8.83 -11.55
C ARG A 183 -7.77 -9.99 -12.45
N SER A 184 -8.94 -9.87 -13.08
CA SER A 184 -9.37 -10.80 -14.11
C SER A 184 -8.63 -10.52 -15.42
N LEU A 185 -8.04 -11.55 -16.00
CA LEU A 185 -7.40 -11.47 -17.32
C LEU A 185 -8.39 -11.69 -18.46
N THR A 186 -9.60 -12.16 -18.13
CA THR A 186 -10.70 -12.34 -19.09
C THR A 186 -11.62 -11.13 -19.07
N LYS A 187 -11.89 -10.55 -20.25
CA LYS A 187 -13.00 -9.62 -20.39
C LYS A 187 -14.29 -10.44 -20.31
N PRO A 188 -15.34 -9.95 -19.60
CA PRO A 188 -16.64 -10.58 -19.60
C PRO A 188 -17.25 -10.57 -21.02
#